data_6157869793a55cb77443f210bb676b74
#
_entry.id   6157869793a55cb77443f210bb676b74
#
_cell.length_a   1.000
_cell.length_b   1.000
_cell.length_c   1.000
_cell.angle_alpha   90.00
_cell.angle_beta   90.00
_cell.angle_gamma   90.00
#
_symmetry.space_group_name_H-M   'P 1'
#
loop_
_entity.id
_entity.type
_entity.pdbx_description
1 polymer ?
#
loop_
_entity_poly.entity_id
_entity_poly.type
_entity_poly.pdbx_seq_one_letter_code
_entity_poly.pdbx_strand_id
1 'polypeptide(L)'
;MQRSQGCGFSNAFLHAKFCYFFGRFEMQILVNNLRGRGLKFSPSQPVSSNSENVRKLISKCPVYAPTPLHNCAALAKSLGIKSLFIKDERPRMGLGSFKALGATYAIAKRAAKSAFIDNHPQKSLSNKTFITASAGNHGISVAAGAKVFGANSVVYLSETVPEDFAGKLRDKGAEVVIEGENYEASMQAAADRAKLEGWILLSDSTWEGYSAGYDVMEGYLMMPEEAFSQIDTVPSHIFLQAGVGGLAAAVTASVRSKWGSSPKIVIVEPSEAPAIMESVKAKKPIYADGDVSIMGRLDCKEPSHLALYCLAKEADFFMTLTDSEVLESIQDLNNYDLSTSASGGAGYAGLVKSLHYKNCGIDSDSRVLLFLSEGTADD
;
A
#
# COMPACT_ATOMS: atom_id res chain seq x y z
N MET A 1 42.95 34.65 48.43
CA MET A 1 41.52 34.58 48.75
C MET A 1 40.76 35.09 47.57
N GLN A 2 40.30 34.22 46.70
CA GLN A 2 39.14 34.45 45.76
C GLN A 2 38.60 33.11 45.34
N ARG A 3 37.35 32.85 45.66
CA ARG A 3 36.62 31.64 45.38
C ARG A 3 36.07 31.72 43.97
N SER A 4 36.33 30.72 43.12
CA SER A 4 35.67 30.48 41.86
C SER A 4 34.36 29.74 42.11
N GLN A 5 33.23 30.33 41.71
CA GLN A 5 31.94 29.67 41.67
C GLN A 5 31.84 28.87 40.36
N GLY A 6 31.68 27.56 40.46
CA GLY A 6 31.38 26.69 39.34
C GLY A 6 29.89 26.73 38.97
N CYS A 7 29.62 26.99 37.72
CA CYS A 7 28.28 26.95 37.15
C CYS A 7 27.95 25.51 36.76
N GLY A 8 27.05 24.86 37.50
CA GLY A 8 26.55 23.53 37.18
C GLY A 8 25.51 23.62 36.06
N PHE A 9 25.88 23.22 34.86
CA PHE A 9 24.90 22.96 33.79
C PHE A 9 24.29 21.55 33.98
N SER A 10 22.98 21.53 34.12
CA SER A 10 22.24 20.30 34.39
C SER A 10 22.27 19.34 33.21
N ASN A 11 22.72 18.11 33.45
CA ASN A 11 22.76 16.97 32.52
C ASN A 11 21.37 16.46 32.06
N ALA A 12 20.29 17.11 32.49
CA ALA A 12 18.92 16.64 32.16
C ALA A 12 18.49 16.91 30.70
N PHE A 13 19.07 17.96 30.06
CA PHE A 13 18.70 18.30 28.68
C PHE A 13 19.41 17.44 27.61
N LEU A 14 20.58 16.88 27.92
CA LEU A 14 21.27 15.95 26.99
C LEU A 14 20.63 14.57 26.95
N HIS A 15 20.12 14.09 28.09
CA HIS A 15 19.47 12.73 28.11
C HIS A 15 18.13 12.72 27.40
N ALA A 16 17.33 13.78 27.46
CA ALA A 16 16.05 13.83 26.76
C ALA A 16 16.21 13.89 25.22
N LYS A 17 17.22 14.61 24.70
CA LYS A 17 17.50 14.63 23.25
C LYS A 17 18.14 13.33 22.73
N PHE A 18 18.95 12.64 23.56
CA PHE A 18 19.55 11.35 23.17
C PHE A 18 18.52 10.22 23.15
N CYS A 19 17.56 10.17 24.05
CA CYS A 19 16.49 9.18 24.03
C CYS A 19 15.53 9.37 22.86
N TYR A 20 15.30 10.59 22.36
CA TYR A 20 14.48 10.84 21.16
C TYR A 20 15.18 10.44 19.86
N PHE A 21 16.52 10.48 19.82
CA PHE A 21 17.31 10.14 18.61
C PHE A 21 17.50 8.63 18.44
N PHE A 22 17.63 7.85 19.53
CA PHE A 22 17.75 6.38 19.47
C PHE A 22 16.42 5.66 19.25
N GLY A 23 15.28 6.25 19.58
CA GLY A 23 13.96 5.65 19.43
C GLY A 23 13.43 5.59 17.99
N ARG A 24 14.08 6.22 17.01
CA ARG A 24 13.70 6.20 15.59
C ARG A 24 14.35 5.06 14.79
N PHE A 25 15.32 4.35 15.34
CA PHE A 25 16.12 3.35 14.61
C PHE A 25 15.81 1.89 14.96
N GLU A 26 14.77 1.63 15.72
CA GLU A 26 14.34 0.26 16.06
C GLU A 26 12.92 0.00 15.61
N MET A 27 12.66 -1.25 15.20
CA MET A 27 11.31 -1.74 14.92
C MET A 27 10.37 -1.42 16.09
N GLN A 28 9.24 -0.80 15.79
CA GLN A 28 8.17 -0.57 16.76
C GLN A 28 6.99 -1.49 16.49
N ILE A 29 6.33 -1.94 17.55
CA ILE A 29 5.08 -2.69 17.47
C ILE A 29 4.03 -2.04 18.36
N LEU A 30 2.85 -1.82 17.78
CA LEU A 30 1.68 -1.31 18.47
C LEU A 30 0.59 -2.40 18.45
N VAL A 31 0.16 -2.86 19.62
CA VAL A 31 -1.06 -3.65 19.76
C VAL A 31 -2.26 -2.72 19.54
N ASN A 32 -3.18 -3.10 18.67
CA ASN A 32 -4.31 -2.25 18.32
C ASN A 32 -5.40 -2.22 19.41
N ASN A 33 -5.34 -1.23 20.26
CA ASN A 33 -6.34 -1.02 21.31
C ASN A 33 -7.69 -0.47 20.79
N LEU A 34 -7.77 -0.10 19.51
CA LEU A 34 -8.99 0.38 18.85
C LEU A 34 -9.75 -0.74 18.13
N ARG A 35 -9.18 -1.95 18.07
CA ARG A 35 -9.83 -3.09 17.40
C ARG A 35 -11.26 -3.29 17.86
N GLY A 36 -12.17 -3.46 16.90
CA GLY A 36 -13.62 -3.62 17.14
C GLY A 36 -14.35 -2.30 17.43
N ARG A 37 -13.64 -1.23 17.83
CA ARG A 37 -14.22 0.10 18.11
C ARG A 37 -13.97 1.11 17.00
N GLY A 38 -12.74 1.14 16.46
CA GLY A 38 -12.31 2.07 15.44
C GLY A 38 -12.11 3.50 15.94
N LEU A 39 -12.01 4.42 14.99
CA LEU A 39 -11.87 5.86 15.23
C LEU A 39 -13.26 6.53 15.35
N LYS A 40 -13.29 7.71 15.96
CA LYS A 40 -14.54 8.48 16.12
C LYS A 40 -15.07 9.06 14.80
N PHE A 41 -14.20 9.37 13.83
CA PHE A 41 -14.64 9.77 12.50
C PHE A 41 -15.08 8.54 11.70
N SER A 42 -16.03 8.70 10.80
CA SER A 42 -16.48 7.64 9.91
C SER A 42 -16.49 8.19 8.48
N PRO A 43 -15.88 7.49 7.52
CA PRO A 43 -16.03 7.84 6.13
C PRO A 43 -17.49 7.67 5.69
N SER A 44 -17.87 8.31 4.59
CA SER A 44 -19.24 8.23 4.02
C SER A 44 -19.67 6.79 3.70
N GLN A 45 -18.71 5.92 3.44
CA GLN A 45 -18.92 4.48 3.23
C GLN A 45 -17.70 3.69 3.74
N PRO A 46 -17.90 2.48 4.29
CA PRO A 46 -16.79 1.60 4.71
C PRO A 46 -16.06 1.03 3.50
N VAL A 47 -14.85 0.50 3.71
CA VAL A 47 -14.14 -0.32 2.71
C VAL A 47 -15.03 -1.51 2.35
N SER A 48 -15.20 -1.75 1.03
CA SER A 48 -15.98 -2.89 0.56
C SER A 48 -15.28 -4.21 0.91
N SER A 49 -16.07 -5.24 1.17
CA SER A 49 -15.63 -6.64 1.22
C SER A 49 -16.32 -7.50 0.14
N ASN A 50 -17.15 -6.88 -0.71
CA ASN A 50 -17.85 -7.58 -1.78
C ASN A 50 -17.11 -7.40 -3.12
N SER A 51 -16.47 -8.46 -3.59
CA SER A 51 -15.70 -8.49 -4.84
C SER A 51 -16.54 -8.74 -6.09
N GLU A 52 -17.85 -8.97 -5.98
CA GLU A 52 -18.69 -9.42 -7.10
C GLU A 52 -18.67 -8.45 -8.29
N ASN A 53 -18.84 -7.16 -8.04
CA ASN A 53 -18.81 -6.13 -9.08
C ASN A 53 -17.41 -5.99 -9.71
N VAL A 54 -16.38 -6.12 -8.88
CA VAL A 54 -14.98 -6.08 -9.34
C VAL A 54 -14.73 -7.26 -10.27
N ARG A 55 -15.07 -8.46 -9.85
CA ARG A 55 -14.92 -9.68 -10.65
C ARG A 55 -15.66 -9.60 -11.98
N LYS A 56 -16.91 -9.11 -11.99
CA LYS A 56 -17.71 -8.95 -13.21
C LYS A 56 -17.05 -8.04 -14.26
N LEU A 57 -16.37 -7.00 -13.82
CA LEU A 57 -15.71 -6.06 -14.73
C LEU A 57 -14.30 -6.53 -15.11
N ILE A 58 -13.49 -6.92 -14.14
CA ILE A 58 -12.09 -7.30 -14.37
C ILE A 58 -11.99 -8.59 -15.21
N SER A 59 -12.91 -9.55 -15.03
CA SER A 59 -12.94 -10.77 -15.85
C SER A 59 -13.20 -10.53 -17.35
N LYS A 60 -13.69 -9.35 -17.74
CA LYS A 60 -13.81 -8.94 -19.14
C LYS A 60 -12.46 -8.47 -19.74
N CYS A 61 -11.46 -8.21 -18.91
CA CYS A 61 -10.15 -7.78 -19.36
C CYS A 61 -9.36 -8.97 -19.94
N PRO A 62 -8.92 -8.93 -21.21
CA PRO A 62 -8.29 -10.09 -21.85
C PRO A 62 -6.94 -10.46 -21.24
N VAL A 63 -6.28 -9.55 -20.53
CA VAL A 63 -5.00 -9.80 -19.85
C VAL A 63 -5.16 -10.14 -18.36
N TYR A 64 -6.40 -10.21 -17.87
CA TYR A 64 -6.65 -10.62 -16.50
C TYR A 64 -6.51 -12.13 -16.36
N ALA A 65 -5.71 -12.53 -15.37
CA ALA A 65 -5.67 -13.90 -14.87
C ALA A 65 -5.43 -13.84 -13.36
N PRO A 66 -5.92 -14.82 -12.58
CA PRO A 66 -5.52 -14.96 -11.19
C PRO A 66 -3.99 -15.10 -11.09
N THR A 67 -3.38 -14.34 -10.20
CA THR A 67 -1.94 -14.45 -9.95
C THR A 67 -1.62 -15.69 -9.10
N PRO A 68 -0.38 -16.20 -9.14
CA PRO A 68 0.00 -17.38 -8.36
C PRO A 68 -0.14 -17.17 -6.84
N LEU A 69 -0.50 -18.24 -6.14
CA LEU A 69 -0.32 -18.38 -4.70
C LEU A 69 0.75 -19.47 -4.47
N HIS A 70 1.94 -19.08 -4.04
CA HIS A 70 3.04 -19.99 -3.80
C HIS A 70 2.93 -20.62 -2.41
N ASN A 71 2.99 -21.96 -2.34
CA ASN A 71 3.20 -22.68 -1.08
C ASN A 71 4.70 -22.83 -0.85
N CYS A 72 5.26 -21.98 0.01
CA CYS A 72 6.69 -21.87 0.26
C CYS A 72 7.13 -22.80 1.40
N ALA A 73 6.92 -24.12 1.26
CA ALA A 73 7.18 -25.11 2.32
C ALA A 73 8.64 -25.12 2.81
N ALA A 74 9.63 -24.98 1.90
CA ALA A 74 11.03 -24.93 2.27
C ALA A 74 11.36 -23.67 3.09
N LEU A 75 10.83 -22.52 2.67
CA LEU A 75 10.99 -21.24 3.39
C LEU A 75 10.25 -21.27 4.74
N ALA A 76 9.05 -21.85 4.81
CA ALA A 76 8.33 -22.03 6.07
C ALA A 76 9.14 -22.87 7.08
N LYS A 77 9.76 -23.96 6.60
CA LYS A 77 10.63 -24.81 7.42
C LYS A 77 11.86 -24.06 7.94
N SER A 78 12.52 -23.25 7.11
CA SER A 78 13.69 -22.46 7.55
C SER A 78 13.31 -21.41 8.59
N LEU A 79 12.11 -20.85 8.48
CA LEU A 79 11.55 -19.90 9.44
C LEU A 79 10.97 -20.55 10.70
N GLY A 80 10.89 -21.88 10.76
CA GLY A 80 10.34 -22.61 11.90
C GLY A 80 8.83 -22.44 12.11
N ILE A 81 8.06 -22.18 11.05
CA ILE A 81 6.59 -22.05 11.07
C ILE A 81 5.92 -23.20 10.29
N LYS A 82 4.65 -23.43 10.53
CA LYS A 82 3.90 -24.54 9.96
C LYS A 82 3.70 -24.42 8.45
N SER A 83 3.34 -23.24 7.94
CA SER A 83 3.18 -22.99 6.51
C SER A 83 3.31 -21.51 6.18
N LEU A 84 3.79 -21.25 4.96
CA LEU A 84 3.90 -19.92 4.37
C LEU A 84 3.31 -19.93 2.97
N PHE A 85 2.30 -19.12 2.76
CA PHE A 85 1.71 -18.85 1.46
C PHE A 85 2.00 -17.41 1.03
N ILE A 86 2.41 -17.23 -0.22
CA ILE A 86 2.75 -15.94 -0.79
C ILE A 86 1.90 -15.70 -2.05
N LYS A 87 1.00 -14.73 -1.99
CA LYS A 87 0.25 -14.25 -3.15
C LYS A 87 1.16 -13.32 -3.97
N ASP A 88 1.47 -13.72 -5.19
CA ASP A 88 2.47 -13.07 -6.03
C ASP A 88 1.83 -12.11 -7.04
N GLU A 89 1.81 -10.83 -6.72
CA GLU A 89 1.24 -9.79 -7.57
C GLU A 89 2.22 -9.22 -8.62
N ARG A 90 3.45 -9.73 -8.68
CA ARG A 90 4.47 -9.27 -9.65
C ARG A 90 4.00 -9.44 -11.12
N PRO A 91 3.36 -10.54 -11.54
CA PRO A 91 2.90 -10.69 -12.91
C PRO A 91 1.54 -10.04 -13.19
N ARG A 92 0.92 -9.34 -12.24
CA ARG A 92 -0.45 -8.83 -12.37
C ARG A 92 -0.65 -8.02 -13.66
N MET A 93 -1.45 -8.57 -14.57
CA MET A 93 -1.87 -7.95 -15.84
C MET A 93 -0.70 -7.43 -16.71
N GLY A 94 0.53 -7.94 -16.52
CA GLY A 94 1.73 -7.46 -17.20
C GLY A 94 2.15 -6.04 -16.84
N LEU A 95 1.72 -5.53 -15.66
CA LEU A 95 2.06 -4.21 -15.17
C LEU A 95 2.98 -4.22 -13.92
N GLY A 96 3.47 -5.39 -13.52
CA GLY A 96 4.50 -5.53 -12.50
C GLY A 96 4.03 -5.36 -11.04
N SER A 97 2.74 -5.09 -10.78
CA SER A 97 2.25 -4.87 -9.41
C SER A 97 0.73 -4.98 -9.27
N PHE A 98 0.27 -5.17 -8.01
CA PHE A 98 -1.15 -5.16 -7.65
C PHE A 98 -1.90 -3.88 -8.04
N LYS A 99 -1.19 -2.75 -8.17
CA LYS A 99 -1.79 -1.45 -8.55
C LYS A 99 -2.57 -1.54 -9.86
N ALA A 100 -2.20 -2.51 -10.72
CA ALA A 100 -2.92 -2.83 -11.95
C ALA A 100 -4.43 -3.07 -11.72
N LEU A 101 -4.83 -3.64 -10.59
CA LEU A 101 -6.24 -3.90 -10.26
C LEU A 101 -7.01 -2.61 -9.94
N GLY A 102 -6.38 -1.66 -9.24
CA GLY A 102 -7.10 -0.51 -8.68
C GLY A 102 -7.55 0.50 -9.72
N ALA A 103 -6.61 1.19 -10.37
CA ALA A 103 -6.95 2.23 -11.32
C ALA A 103 -7.68 1.67 -12.54
N THR A 104 -7.30 0.48 -13.04
CA THR A 104 -8.01 -0.14 -14.18
C THR A 104 -9.47 -0.44 -13.84
N TYR A 105 -9.76 -0.95 -12.63
CA TYR A 105 -11.13 -1.16 -12.20
C TYR A 105 -11.91 0.16 -12.06
N ALA A 106 -11.32 1.17 -11.43
CA ALA A 106 -11.97 2.47 -11.25
C ALA A 106 -12.35 3.12 -12.59
N ILE A 107 -11.48 3.00 -13.59
CA ILE A 107 -11.72 3.47 -14.97
C ILE A 107 -12.78 2.59 -15.66
N ALA A 108 -12.66 1.26 -15.56
CA ALA A 108 -13.64 0.33 -16.14
C ALA A 108 -15.04 0.54 -15.55
N LYS A 109 -15.14 0.80 -14.24
CA LYS A 109 -16.41 1.10 -13.56
C LYS A 109 -17.08 2.37 -14.10
N ARG A 110 -16.28 3.38 -14.50
CA ARG A 110 -16.80 4.58 -15.19
C ARG A 110 -17.20 4.26 -16.63
N ALA A 111 -16.37 3.51 -17.35
CA ALA A 111 -16.65 3.08 -18.71
C ALA A 111 -17.93 2.23 -18.81
N ALA A 112 -18.21 1.39 -17.81
CA ALA A 112 -19.41 0.56 -17.75
C ALA A 112 -20.74 1.35 -17.76
N LYS A 113 -20.68 2.65 -17.47
CA LYS A 113 -21.84 3.57 -17.60
C LYS A 113 -22.00 4.12 -19.02
N SER A 114 -21.04 3.87 -19.90
CA SER A 114 -21.09 4.31 -21.30
C SER A 114 -21.80 3.26 -22.15
N ALA A 115 -22.62 3.72 -23.11
CA ALA A 115 -23.27 2.86 -24.08
C ALA A 115 -22.29 2.11 -25.02
N PHE A 116 -21.00 2.48 -25.00
CA PHE A 116 -19.98 1.89 -25.87
C PHE A 116 -19.17 0.77 -25.20
N ILE A 117 -19.34 0.49 -23.90
CA ILE A 117 -18.43 -0.40 -23.16
C ILE A 117 -18.36 -1.82 -23.76
N ASP A 118 -19.48 -2.38 -24.19
CA ASP A 118 -19.52 -3.77 -24.66
C ASP A 118 -19.10 -3.92 -26.14
N ASN A 119 -19.42 -2.93 -26.99
CA ASN A 119 -19.16 -3.01 -28.43
C ASN A 119 -17.89 -2.26 -28.87
N HIS A 120 -17.57 -1.16 -28.19
CA HIS A 120 -16.45 -0.29 -28.54
C HIS A 120 -15.74 0.22 -27.27
N PRO A 121 -15.12 -0.65 -26.46
CA PRO A 121 -14.49 -0.25 -25.20
C PRO A 121 -13.47 0.89 -25.40
N GLN A 122 -12.70 0.87 -26.50
CA GLN A 122 -11.72 1.91 -26.85
C GLN A 122 -12.32 3.29 -27.17
N LYS A 123 -13.65 3.42 -27.22
CA LYS A 123 -14.35 4.71 -27.41
C LYS A 123 -15.17 5.13 -26.19
N SER A 124 -15.25 4.26 -25.18
CA SER A 124 -16.15 4.47 -24.04
C SER A 124 -15.86 5.75 -23.27
N LEU A 125 -14.62 6.19 -23.22
CA LEU A 125 -14.17 7.35 -22.47
C LEU A 125 -13.31 8.31 -23.34
N SER A 126 -13.50 8.32 -24.67
CA SER A 126 -12.66 9.08 -25.61
C SER A 126 -12.63 10.60 -25.38
N ASN A 127 -13.60 11.14 -24.65
CA ASN A 127 -13.68 12.55 -24.29
C ASN A 127 -13.32 12.81 -22.82
N LYS A 128 -12.71 11.86 -22.12
CA LYS A 128 -12.33 11.98 -20.73
C LYS A 128 -10.81 12.02 -20.59
N THR A 129 -10.35 12.77 -19.60
CA THR A 129 -8.97 12.81 -19.18
C THR A 129 -8.90 12.42 -17.71
N PHE A 130 -8.07 11.42 -17.39
CA PHE A 130 -7.72 11.08 -16.02
C PHE A 130 -6.39 11.75 -15.66
N ILE A 131 -6.30 12.29 -14.46
CA ILE A 131 -5.10 12.93 -13.96
C ILE A 131 -4.74 12.38 -12.58
N THR A 132 -3.46 12.19 -12.33
CA THR A 132 -2.94 11.75 -11.04
C THR A 132 -1.53 12.29 -10.82
N ALA A 133 -1.06 12.30 -9.56
CA ALA A 133 0.37 12.43 -9.26
C ALA A 133 0.86 11.09 -8.73
N SER A 134 1.85 10.50 -9.40
CA SER A 134 2.42 9.22 -8.96
C SER A 134 3.71 8.88 -9.70
N ALA A 135 4.82 8.83 -8.98
CA ALA A 135 6.10 8.27 -9.44
C ALA A 135 6.16 6.74 -9.26
N GLY A 136 5.05 6.04 -9.42
CA GLY A 136 4.99 4.60 -9.16
C GLY A 136 3.92 3.86 -9.96
N ASN A 137 3.67 2.65 -9.51
CA ASN A 137 2.76 1.69 -10.16
C ASN A 137 1.32 2.20 -10.32
N HIS A 138 0.88 3.17 -9.49
CA HIS A 138 -0.44 3.76 -9.64
C HIS A 138 -0.54 4.59 -10.93
N GLY A 139 0.45 5.46 -11.21
CA GLY A 139 0.52 6.22 -12.46
C GLY A 139 0.53 5.32 -13.71
N ILE A 140 1.33 4.26 -13.68
CA ILE A 140 1.37 3.24 -14.75
C ILE A 140 -0.01 2.60 -14.95
N SER A 141 -0.69 2.26 -13.85
CA SER A 141 -2.03 1.66 -13.88
C SER A 141 -3.10 2.61 -14.43
N VAL A 142 -3.04 3.90 -14.08
CA VAL A 142 -3.93 4.94 -14.64
C VAL A 142 -3.70 5.07 -16.14
N ALA A 143 -2.45 5.19 -16.60
CA ALA A 143 -2.10 5.29 -18.01
C ALA A 143 -2.60 4.09 -18.82
N ALA A 144 -2.31 2.87 -18.35
CA ALA A 144 -2.73 1.64 -19.01
C ALA A 144 -4.28 1.52 -19.06
N GLY A 145 -4.95 1.79 -17.95
CA GLY A 145 -6.41 1.74 -17.87
C GLY A 145 -7.09 2.78 -18.77
N ALA A 146 -6.60 4.02 -18.79
CA ALA A 146 -7.12 5.09 -19.65
C ALA A 146 -7.02 4.70 -21.13
N LYS A 147 -5.86 4.19 -21.55
CA LYS A 147 -5.59 3.75 -22.93
C LYS A 147 -6.59 2.68 -23.40
N VAL A 148 -6.95 1.70 -22.56
CA VAL A 148 -7.91 0.64 -22.89
C VAL A 148 -9.27 1.21 -23.28
N PHE A 149 -9.72 2.27 -22.62
CA PHE A 149 -11.05 2.87 -22.83
C PHE A 149 -11.02 4.14 -23.69
N GLY A 150 -9.87 4.44 -24.33
CA GLY A 150 -9.70 5.59 -25.23
C GLY A 150 -9.67 6.95 -24.52
N ALA A 151 -9.49 6.96 -23.20
CA ALA A 151 -9.33 8.18 -22.43
C ALA A 151 -7.88 8.69 -22.51
N ASN A 152 -7.69 9.98 -22.30
CA ASN A 152 -6.38 10.57 -22.05
C ASN A 152 -5.96 10.32 -20.59
N SER A 153 -4.66 10.30 -20.35
CA SER A 153 -4.07 10.27 -19.02
C SER A 153 -2.96 11.29 -18.89
N VAL A 154 -2.97 12.03 -17.79
CA VAL A 154 -1.95 13.01 -17.42
C VAL A 154 -1.37 12.60 -16.06
N VAL A 155 -0.06 12.42 -15.99
CA VAL A 155 0.61 12.00 -14.76
C VAL A 155 1.61 13.07 -14.35
N TYR A 156 1.40 13.62 -13.16
CA TYR A 156 2.29 14.58 -12.54
C TYR A 156 3.39 13.86 -11.76
N LEU A 157 4.61 14.33 -11.93
CA LEU A 157 5.79 13.88 -11.21
C LEU A 157 6.45 15.06 -10.53
N SER A 158 7.01 14.84 -9.35
CA SER A 158 7.87 15.86 -8.73
C SER A 158 9.21 15.98 -9.44
N GLU A 159 9.85 17.12 -9.29
CA GLU A 159 11.16 17.42 -9.86
C GLU A 159 12.27 16.45 -9.41
N THR A 160 12.03 15.71 -8.31
CA THR A 160 12.97 14.72 -7.76
C THR A 160 12.90 13.36 -8.46
N VAL A 161 11.89 13.13 -9.33
CA VAL A 161 11.70 11.83 -9.99
C VAL A 161 12.63 11.71 -11.22
N PRO A 162 13.37 10.59 -11.35
CA PRO A 162 14.23 10.37 -12.52
C PRO A 162 13.46 10.35 -13.84
N GLU A 163 14.07 10.88 -14.91
CA GLU A 163 13.49 10.94 -16.26
C GLU A 163 13.15 9.56 -16.84
N ASP A 164 13.90 8.52 -16.47
CA ASP A 164 13.64 7.15 -16.93
C ASP A 164 12.24 6.68 -16.53
N PHE A 165 11.75 7.11 -15.36
CA PHE A 165 10.39 6.78 -14.94
C PHE A 165 9.34 7.54 -15.76
N ALA A 166 9.61 8.81 -16.10
CA ALA A 166 8.75 9.57 -17.01
C ALA A 166 8.64 8.88 -18.38
N GLY A 167 9.74 8.32 -18.89
CA GLY A 167 9.78 7.49 -20.10
C GLY A 167 8.83 6.29 -20.01
N LYS A 168 8.89 5.50 -18.92
CA LYS A 168 7.99 4.36 -18.68
C LYS A 168 6.51 4.76 -18.75
N LEU A 169 6.14 5.93 -18.23
CA LEU A 169 4.76 6.45 -18.30
C LEU A 169 4.33 6.86 -19.72
N ARG A 170 5.22 7.55 -20.45
CA ARG A 170 4.97 7.95 -21.84
C ARG A 170 4.78 6.73 -22.75
N ASP A 171 5.53 5.65 -22.54
CA ASP A 171 5.39 4.39 -23.27
C ASP A 171 4.00 3.73 -23.05
N LYS A 172 3.40 3.95 -21.88
CA LYS A 172 2.02 3.54 -21.61
C LYS A 172 0.99 4.50 -22.19
N GLY A 173 1.40 5.62 -22.79
CA GLY A 173 0.55 6.60 -23.46
C GLY A 173 0.09 7.75 -22.56
N ALA A 174 0.74 7.99 -21.43
CA ALA A 174 0.44 9.13 -20.59
C ALA A 174 1.16 10.39 -21.08
N GLU A 175 0.50 11.53 -20.97
CA GLU A 175 1.17 12.84 -20.89
C GLU A 175 1.82 12.94 -19.51
N VAL A 176 3.08 13.35 -19.46
CA VAL A 176 3.83 13.51 -18.20
C VAL A 176 4.13 14.97 -17.99
N VAL A 177 3.74 15.48 -16.83
CA VAL A 177 4.03 16.84 -16.37
C VAL A 177 4.98 16.73 -15.17
N ILE A 178 6.13 17.42 -15.23
CA ILE A 178 7.05 17.52 -14.09
C ILE A 178 6.76 18.87 -13.44
N GLU A 179 6.16 18.83 -12.24
CA GLU A 179 5.76 20.01 -11.49
C GLU A 179 5.66 19.68 -9.99
N GLY A 180 6.29 20.52 -9.18
CA GLY A 180 6.32 20.42 -7.72
C GLY A 180 7.64 19.87 -7.19
N GLU A 181 8.12 20.48 -6.10
CA GLU A 181 9.38 20.12 -5.45
C GLU A 181 9.34 18.73 -4.76
N ASN A 182 8.15 18.25 -4.44
CA ASN A 182 7.90 16.96 -3.78
C ASN A 182 6.56 16.36 -4.25
N TYR A 183 6.23 15.18 -3.73
CA TYR A 183 5.00 14.47 -4.08
C TYR A 183 3.73 15.26 -3.76
N GLU A 184 3.68 15.88 -2.60
CA GLU A 184 2.52 16.64 -2.12
C GLU A 184 2.25 17.86 -3.01
N ALA A 185 3.28 18.58 -3.39
CA ALA A 185 3.19 19.72 -4.32
C ALA A 185 2.71 19.26 -5.71
N SER A 186 3.22 18.14 -6.22
CA SER A 186 2.76 17.55 -7.49
C SER A 186 1.30 17.09 -7.43
N MET A 187 0.87 16.51 -6.29
CA MET A 187 -0.52 16.08 -6.11
C MET A 187 -1.46 17.30 -6.05
N GLN A 188 -1.04 18.38 -5.38
CA GLN A 188 -1.82 19.62 -5.33
C GLN A 188 -1.94 20.23 -6.73
N ALA A 189 -0.84 20.32 -7.48
CA ALA A 189 -0.84 20.82 -8.87
C ALA A 189 -1.77 19.98 -9.77
N ALA A 190 -1.72 18.65 -9.66
CA ALA A 190 -2.62 17.76 -10.38
C ALA A 190 -4.09 17.98 -9.99
N ALA A 191 -4.39 18.18 -8.71
CA ALA A 191 -5.75 18.44 -8.23
C ALA A 191 -6.29 19.78 -8.74
N ASP A 192 -5.47 20.82 -8.72
CA ASP A 192 -5.85 22.16 -9.21
C ASP A 192 -6.07 22.12 -10.72
N ARG A 193 -5.21 21.43 -11.47
CA ARG A 193 -5.38 21.24 -12.91
C ARG A 193 -6.65 20.45 -13.23
N ALA A 194 -6.92 19.38 -12.48
CA ALA A 194 -8.17 18.62 -12.61
C ALA A 194 -9.41 19.50 -12.49
N LYS A 195 -9.41 20.38 -11.48
CA LYS A 195 -10.52 21.31 -11.22
C LYS A 195 -10.66 22.34 -12.33
N LEU A 196 -9.55 22.91 -12.81
CA LEU A 196 -9.53 23.91 -13.87
C LEU A 196 -10.07 23.37 -15.19
N GLU A 197 -9.63 22.18 -15.58
CA GLU A 197 -9.93 21.57 -16.89
C GLU A 197 -11.20 20.68 -16.86
N GLY A 198 -11.78 20.46 -15.68
CA GLY A 198 -12.88 19.51 -15.52
C GLY A 198 -12.43 18.05 -15.73
N TRP A 199 -11.16 17.73 -15.51
CA TRP A 199 -10.60 16.40 -15.61
C TRP A 199 -10.89 15.55 -14.37
N ILE A 200 -10.65 14.25 -14.48
CA ILE A 200 -10.97 13.30 -13.43
C ILE A 200 -9.69 13.01 -12.63
N LEU A 201 -9.57 13.62 -11.44
CA LEU A 201 -8.53 13.22 -10.50
C LEU A 201 -8.75 11.79 -10.07
N LEU A 202 -7.72 10.94 -10.19
CA LEU A 202 -7.75 9.55 -9.77
C LEU A 202 -6.51 9.24 -8.89
N SER A 203 -6.65 9.47 -7.59
CA SER A 203 -5.68 9.08 -6.57
C SER A 203 -6.07 7.74 -5.96
N ASP A 204 -5.09 6.99 -5.46
CA ASP A 204 -5.27 5.75 -4.70
C ASP A 204 -5.44 5.99 -3.18
N SER A 205 -5.53 7.26 -2.78
CA SER A 205 -5.84 7.71 -1.42
C SER A 205 -7.23 8.33 -1.34
N THR A 206 -7.71 8.57 -0.13
CA THR A 206 -8.94 9.33 0.17
C THR A 206 -8.67 10.31 1.31
N TRP A 207 -9.27 11.49 1.22
CA TRP A 207 -9.21 12.53 2.25
C TRP A 207 -10.55 13.27 2.35
N GLU A 208 -10.65 14.24 3.22
CA GLU A 208 -11.87 15.04 3.38
C GLU A 208 -12.24 15.75 2.06
N GLY A 209 -13.43 15.50 1.58
CA GLY A 209 -13.91 16.05 0.29
C GLY A 209 -13.50 15.25 -0.96
N TYR A 210 -12.66 14.22 -0.84
CA TYR A 210 -12.25 13.36 -1.95
C TYR A 210 -12.42 11.88 -1.64
N SER A 211 -13.25 11.19 -2.42
CA SER A 211 -13.60 9.78 -2.20
C SER A 211 -13.37 8.86 -3.40
N ALA A 212 -12.85 9.36 -4.54
CA ALA A 212 -12.69 8.53 -5.74
C ALA A 212 -11.68 7.38 -5.55
N GLY A 213 -10.74 7.51 -4.61
CA GLY A 213 -9.84 6.42 -4.18
C GLY A 213 -10.56 5.19 -3.63
N TYR A 214 -11.85 5.30 -3.25
CA TYR A 214 -12.69 4.15 -2.91
C TYR A 214 -12.77 3.14 -4.05
N ASP A 215 -13.03 3.60 -5.28
CA ASP A 215 -13.13 2.72 -6.45
C ASP A 215 -11.79 2.04 -6.75
N VAL A 216 -10.66 2.73 -6.52
CA VAL A 216 -9.32 2.14 -6.65
C VAL A 216 -9.11 1.04 -5.62
N MET A 217 -9.45 1.30 -4.36
CA MET A 217 -9.33 0.34 -3.26
C MET A 217 -10.27 -0.86 -3.46
N GLU A 218 -11.48 -0.64 -3.99
CA GLU A 218 -12.43 -1.70 -4.33
C GLU A 218 -11.83 -2.67 -5.36
N GLY A 219 -11.06 -2.17 -6.36
CA GLY A 219 -10.36 -3.01 -7.34
C GLY A 219 -9.39 -4.01 -6.70
N TYR A 220 -8.77 -3.66 -5.58
CA TYR A 220 -7.83 -4.54 -4.87
C TYR A 220 -8.48 -5.76 -4.22
N LEU A 221 -9.82 -5.83 -4.12
CA LEU A 221 -10.53 -6.98 -3.57
C LEU A 221 -10.29 -8.28 -4.34
N MET A 222 -9.81 -8.20 -5.59
CA MET A 222 -9.48 -9.40 -6.36
C MET A 222 -8.30 -10.18 -5.79
N MET A 223 -7.33 -9.53 -5.14
CA MET A 223 -6.20 -10.23 -4.52
C MET A 223 -6.64 -11.22 -3.43
N PRO A 224 -7.37 -10.79 -2.37
CA PRO A 224 -7.84 -11.72 -1.34
C PRO A 224 -8.87 -12.71 -1.90
N GLU A 225 -9.74 -12.31 -2.84
CA GLU A 225 -10.72 -13.22 -3.45
C GLU A 225 -10.05 -14.41 -4.17
N GLU A 226 -8.99 -14.14 -4.94
CA GLU A 226 -8.19 -15.18 -5.57
C GLU A 226 -7.47 -16.03 -4.52
N ALA A 227 -6.85 -15.42 -3.51
CA ALA A 227 -6.15 -16.14 -2.45
C ALA A 227 -7.10 -17.07 -1.68
N PHE A 228 -8.35 -16.65 -1.41
CA PHE A 228 -9.35 -17.48 -0.75
C PHE A 228 -9.71 -18.74 -1.54
N SER A 229 -9.67 -18.66 -2.87
CA SER A 229 -9.94 -19.82 -3.75
C SER A 229 -8.73 -20.73 -3.93
N GLN A 230 -7.54 -20.27 -3.60
CA GLN A 230 -6.26 -20.96 -3.80
C GLN A 230 -5.69 -21.56 -2.51
N ILE A 231 -6.25 -21.24 -1.33
CA ILE A 231 -5.77 -21.68 -0.03
C ILE A 231 -6.80 -22.58 0.66
N ASP A 232 -6.38 -23.78 1.06
CA ASP A 232 -7.28 -24.77 1.68
C ASP A 232 -7.42 -24.58 3.21
N THR A 233 -6.47 -23.88 3.82
CA THR A 233 -6.42 -23.75 5.29
C THR A 233 -6.36 -22.28 5.69
N VAL A 234 -7.24 -21.87 6.60
CA VAL A 234 -7.29 -20.49 7.11
C VAL A 234 -5.93 -20.11 7.74
N PRO A 235 -5.28 -19.02 7.29
CA PRO A 235 -4.07 -18.52 7.91
C PRO A 235 -4.29 -18.11 9.37
N SER A 236 -3.28 -18.29 10.20
CA SER A 236 -3.28 -17.75 11.57
C SER A 236 -2.83 -16.29 11.61
N HIS A 237 -1.96 -15.91 10.67
CA HIS A 237 -1.38 -14.57 10.57
C HIS A 237 -1.36 -14.10 9.11
N ILE A 238 -1.58 -12.81 8.92
CA ILE A 238 -1.47 -12.13 7.62
C ILE A 238 -0.68 -10.84 7.83
N PHE A 239 0.43 -10.68 7.13
CA PHE A 239 1.25 -9.47 7.18
C PHE A 239 0.99 -8.66 5.91
N LEU A 240 0.65 -7.38 6.08
CA LEU A 240 0.22 -6.50 5.00
C LEU A 240 1.03 -5.20 5.04
N GLN A 241 1.83 -4.98 4.00
CA GLN A 241 2.53 -3.72 3.83
C GLN A 241 1.57 -2.59 3.52
N ALA A 242 1.88 -1.40 4.04
CA ALA A 242 1.07 -0.21 3.86
C ALA A 242 1.92 1.06 3.65
N GLY A 243 1.63 1.78 2.57
CA GLY A 243 1.87 3.21 2.43
C GLY A 243 0.59 3.94 2.85
N VAL A 244 -0.20 4.48 1.91
CA VAL A 244 -1.53 5.06 2.23
C VAL A 244 -2.53 4.03 2.78
N GLY A 245 -2.25 2.72 2.69
CA GLY A 245 -3.01 1.64 3.31
C GLY A 245 -4.05 0.95 2.43
N GLY A 246 -4.18 1.29 1.16
CA GLY A 246 -5.25 0.78 0.29
C GLY A 246 -5.25 -0.75 0.13
N LEU A 247 -4.07 -1.37 -0.14
CA LEU A 247 -3.91 -2.82 -0.18
C LEU A 247 -4.32 -3.46 1.14
N ALA A 248 -3.71 -2.96 2.22
CA ALA A 248 -3.92 -3.50 3.56
C ALA A 248 -5.39 -3.45 3.99
N ALA A 249 -6.09 -2.34 3.70
CA ALA A 249 -7.51 -2.19 4.02
C ALA A 249 -8.42 -3.11 3.21
N ALA A 250 -8.17 -3.25 1.88
CA ALA A 250 -8.96 -4.14 1.03
C ALA A 250 -8.82 -5.61 1.46
N VAL A 251 -7.58 -6.07 1.73
CA VAL A 251 -7.33 -7.42 2.22
C VAL A 251 -7.95 -7.61 3.61
N THR A 252 -7.75 -6.67 4.52
CA THR A 252 -8.30 -6.74 5.88
C THR A 252 -9.82 -6.85 5.87
N ALA A 253 -10.53 -5.99 5.13
CA ALA A 253 -11.99 -6.03 5.03
C ALA A 253 -12.48 -7.38 4.49
N SER A 254 -11.84 -7.89 3.44
CA SER A 254 -12.17 -9.19 2.84
C SER A 254 -11.92 -10.35 3.81
N VAL A 255 -10.78 -10.37 4.49
CA VAL A 255 -10.40 -11.38 5.48
C VAL A 255 -11.39 -11.40 6.64
N ARG A 256 -11.75 -10.24 7.17
CA ARG A 256 -12.76 -10.15 8.27
C ARG A 256 -14.13 -10.62 7.83
N SER A 257 -14.52 -10.35 6.60
CA SER A 257 -15.77 -10.86 6.03
C SER A 257 -15.74 -12.38 5.83
N LYS A 258 -14.62 -12.94 5.34
CA LYS A 258 -14.49 -14.35 4.98
C LYS A 258 -14.16 -15.27 6.15
N TRP A 259 -13.21 -14.85 7.01
CA TRP A 259 -12.62 -15.68 8.06
C TRP A 259 -12.82 -15.12 9.47
N GLY A 260 -13.56 -14.02 9.61
CA GLY A 260 -13.83 -13.38 10.89
C GLY A 260 -12.57 -12.91 11.61
N SER A 261 -12.52 -13.18 12.90
CA SER A 261 -11.40 -12.77 13.77
C SER A 261 -10.27 -13.80 13.86
N SER A 262 -10.39 -14.93 13.16
CA SER A 262 -9.41 -16.03 13.23
C SER A 262 -7.98 -15.61 12.84
N PRO A 263 -7.72 -14.98 11.69
CA PRO A 263 -6.39 -14.47 11.39
C PRO A 263 -6.03 -13.23 12.22
N LYS A 264 -4.81 -13.20 12.75
CA LYS A 264 -4.20 -11.96 13.23
C LYS A 264 -3.67 -11.18 12.03
N ILE A 265 -4.00 -9.91 11.95
CA ILE A 265 -3.59 -9.02 10.86
C ILE A 265 -2.57 -8.02 11.39
N VAL A 266 -1.40 -8.04 10.79
CA VAL A 266 -0.27 -7.17 11.11
C VAL A 266 -0.03 -6.21 9.94
N ILE A 267 -0.11 -4.93 10.22
CA ILE A 267 0.18 -3.86 9.25
C ILE A 267 1.63 -3.47 9.37
N VAL A 268 2.34 -3.42 8.25
CA VAL A 268 3.79 -3.17 8.18
C VAL A 268 4.04 -1.88 7.43
N GLU A 269 4.72 -0.92 8.06
CA GLU A 269 5.04 0.40 7.51
C GLU A 269 6.54 0.69 7.62
N PRO A 270 7.11 1.57 6.78
CA PRO A 270 8.45 2.09 6.98
C PRO A 270 8.55 2.87 8.30
N SER A 271 9.68 2.77 9.01
CA SER A 271 9.93 3.60 10.22
C SER A 271 9.92 5.10 9.91
N GLU A 272 10.29 5.45 8.67
CA GLU A 272 10.32 6.83 8.21
C GLU A 272 8.95 7.37 7.77
N ALA A 273 7.97 6.49 7.54
CA ALA A 273 6.62 6.86 7.11
C ALA A 273 5.53 6.01 7.80
N PRO A 274 5.44 6.02 9.15
CA PRO A 274 4.48 5.21 9.91
C PRO A 274 3.11 5.90 10.00
N ALA A 275 2.57 6.36 8.88
CA ALA A 275 1.42 7.26 8.83
C ALA A 275 0.16 6.64 9.45
N ILE A 276 -0.07 5.34 9.24
CA ILE A 276 -1.24 4.65 9.79
C ILE A 276 -1.04 4.41 11.29
N MET A 277 0.12 3.89 11.72
CA MET A 277 0.39 3.61 13.12
C MET A 277 0.32 4.88 13.98
N GLU A 278 0.95 5.96 13.53
CA GLU A 278 0.92 7.23 14.26
C GLU A 278 -0.49 7.85 14.28
N SER A 279 -1.24 7.74 13.18
CA SER A 279 -2.65 8.16 13.14
C SER A 279 -3.54 7.34 14.10
N VAL A 280 -3.28 6.03 14.22
CA VAL A 280 -3.98 5.16 15.19
C VAL A 280 -3.65 5.57 16.63
N LYS A 281 -2.37 5.85 16.94
CA LYS A 281 -1.94 6.39 18.26
C LYS A 281 -2.63 7.72 18.55
N ALA A 282 -2.66 8.62 17.57
CA ALA A 282 -3.29 9.94 17.68
C ALA A 282 -4.83 9.90 17.64
N LYS A 283 -5.42 8.77 17.21
CA LYS A 283 -6.87 8.58 17.00
C LYS A 283 -7.49 9.54 15.96
N LYS A 284 -6.70 10.01 15.02
CA LYS A 284 -7.09 10.90 13.90
C LYS A 284 -6.04 10.81 12.81
N PRO A 285 -6.37 11.16 11.55
CA PRO A 285 -5.36 11.31 10.51
C PRO A 285 -4.30 12.34 10.93
N ILE A 286 -3.03 12.01 10.74
CA ILE A 286 -1.90 12.92 10.94
C ILE A 286 -0.89 12.74 9.82
N TYR A 287 -0.08 13.76 9.61
CA TYR A 287 1.14 13.69 8.84
C TYR A 287 2.25 13.09 9.72
N ALA A 288 2.86 11.99 9.27
CA ALA A 288 3.98 11.34 9.94
C ALA A 288 5.28 11.87 9.34
N ASP A 289 5.91 12.81 10.03
CA ASP A 289 7.18 13.38 9.61
C ASP A 289 8.31 12.36 9.73
N GLY A 290 9.21 12.33 8.75
CA GLY A 290 10.36 11.41 8.67
C GLY A 290 11.15 11.59 7.38
N ASP A 291 12.35 11.01 7.33
CA ASP A 291 13.21 11.01 6.16
C ASP A 291 12.62 10.15 5.01
N VAL A 292 13.29 10.14 3.86
CA VAL A 292 12.90 9.30 2.73
C VAL A 292 13.30 7.85 3.01
N SER A 293 12.35 6.91 2.85
CA SER A 293 12.61 5.48 2.96
C SER A 293 12.93 4.86 1.60
N ILE A 294 13.81 3.84 1.57
CA ILE A 294 14.02 2.99 0.38
C ILE A 294 12.77 2.19 0.00
N MET A 295 11.83 2.00 0.92
CA MET A 295 10.51 1.46 0.63
C MET A 295 9.64 2.52 -0.06
N GLY A 296 10.11 3.12 -1.15
CA GLY A 296 9.55 4.31 -1.77
C GLY A 296 8.08 4.21 -2.20
N ARG A 297 7.56 2.98 -2.42
CA ARG A 297 6.12 2.77 -2.70
C ARG A 297 5.25 2.76 -1.44
N LEU A 298 5.89 2.71 -0.27
CA LEU A 298 5.24 2.77 1.04
C LEU A 298 5.57 4.08 1.78
N ASP A 299 6.48 4.89 1.24
CA ASP A 299 6.89 6.17 1.84
C ASP A 299 5.78 7.24 1.64
N CYS A 300 4.72 7.07 2.42
CA CYS A 300 3.54 7.93 2.39
C CYS A 300 3.36 8.57 3.77
N LYS A 301 3.48 9.88 3.84
CA LYS A 301 3.43 10.61 5.12
C LYS A 301 2.01 10.81 5.66
N GLU A 302 0.99 10.65 4.82
CA GLU A 302 -0.41 10.73 5.20
C GLU A 302 -1.17 9.46 4.80
N PRO A 303 -2.03 8.89 5.68
CA PRO A 303 -2.83 7.73 5.35
C PRO A 303 -4.06 8.10 4.52
N SER A 304 -4.52 7.19 3.68
CA SER A 304 -5.89 7.27 3.15
C SER A 304 -6.89 7.20 4.32
N HIS A 305 -7.80 8.17 4.43
CA HIS A 305 -8.77 8.20 5.53
C HIS A 305 -9.63 6.94 5.57
N LEU A 306 -10.05 6.44 4.42
CA LEU A 306 -10.83 5.21 4.32
C LEU A 306 -10.04 3.99 4.80
N ALA A 307 -8.77 3.88 4.40
CA ALA A 307 -7.90 2.80 4.84
C ALA A 307 -7.64 2.88 6.35
N LEU A 308 -7.29 4.06 6.85
CA LEU A 308 -7.06 4.29 8.28
C LEU A 308 -8.29 3.89 9.11
N TYR A 309 -9.50 4.28 8.70
CA TYR A 309 -10.72 3.90 9.41
C TYR A 309 -10.88 2.38 9.49
N CYS A 310 -10.71 1.68 8.37
CA CYS A 310 -10.80 0.22 8.31
C CYS A 310 -9.72 -0.44 9.20
N LEU A 311 -8.46 -0.05 9.03
CA LEU A 311 -7.33 -0.69 9.71
C LEU A 311 -7.33 -0.41 11.22
N ALA A 312 -7.69 0.80 11.65
CA ALA A 312 -7.85 1.11 13.07
C ALA A 312 -8.92 0.24 13.75
N LYS A 313 -9.97 -0.15 13.03
CA LYS A 313 -11.03 -0.99 13.55
C LYS A 313 -10.72 -2.48 13.47
N GLU A 314 -10.02 -2.93 12.44
CA GLU A 314 -9.98 -4.34 12.06
C GLU A 314 -8.59 -5.00 12.18
N ALA A 315 -7.47 -4.25 12.13
CA ALA A 315 -6.13 -4.81 12.29
C ALA A 315 -5.85 -5.18 13.76
N ASP A 316 -4.96 -6.15 13.98
CA ASP A 316 -4.54 -6.56 15.34
C ASP A 316 -3.29 -5.84 15.80
N PHE A 317 -2.34 -5.62 14.88
CA PHE A 317 -1.05 -5.02 15.16
C PHE A 317 -0.64 -4.04 14.05
N PHE A 318 0.14 -3.06 14.43
CA PHE A 318 0.89 -2.20 13.52
C PHE A 318 2.37 -2.31 13.88
N MET A 319 3.23 -2.41 12.88
CA MET A 319 4.68 -2.46 13.10
C MET A 319 5.39 -1.58 12.09
N THR A 320 6.54 -1.05 12.50
CA THR A 320 7.46 -0.34 11.60
C THR A 320 8.71 -1.15 11.36
N LEU A 321 9.30 -0.98 10.20
CA LEU A 321 10.59 -1.57 9.83
C LEU A 321 11.53 -0.48 9.35
N THR A 322 12.80 -0.58 9.74
CA THR A 322 13.86 0.23 9.17
C THR A 322 14.23 -0.26 7.78
N ASP A 323 14.86 0.58 6.99
CA ASP A 323 15.34 0.25 5.66
C ASP A 323 16.34 -0.93 5.70
N SER A 324 17.25 -0.97 6.69
CA SER A 324 18.18 -2.06 6.87
C SER A 324 17.50 -3.40 7.21
N GLU A 325 16.49 -3.37 8.09
CA GLU A 325 15.74 -4.59 8.46
C GLU A 325 15.03 -5.21 7.27
N VAL A 326 14.48 -4.37 6.38
CA VAL A 326 13.80 -4.87 5.17
C VAL A 326 14.82 -5.45 4.20
N LEU A 327 15.90 -4.72 3.89
CA LEU A 327 16.93 -5.19 2.96
C LEU A 327 17.55 -6.53 3.38
N GLU A 328 17.88 -6.68 4.68
CA GLU A 328 18.38 -7.94 5.22
C GLU A 328 17.38 -9.08 5.01
N SER A 329 16.10 -8.83 5.31
CA SER A 329 15.08 -9.87 5.29
C SER A 329 14.72 -10.34 3.89
N ILE A 330 14.54 -9.42 2.92
CA ILE A 330 14.07 -9.78 1.57
C ILE A 330 15.11 -10.53 0.72
N GLN A 331 16.39 -10.50 1.11
CA GLN A 331 17.45 -11.25 0.40
C GLN A 331 17.14 -12.75 0.33
N ASP A 332 16.52 -13.30 1.37
CA ASP A 332 16.13 -14.71 1.40
C ASP A 332 15.19 -15.08 0.24
N LEU A 333 14.31 -14.16 -0.17
CA LEU A 333 13.35 -14.40 -1.23
C LEU A 333 14.00 -14.65 -2.60
N ASN A 334 15.23 -14.15 -2.82
CA ASN A 334 15.99 -14.37 -4.04
C ASN A 334 16.33 -15.86 -4.27
N ASN A 335 16.50 -16.60 -3.17
CA ASN A 335 16.80 -18.04 -3.23
C ASN A 335 15.57 -18.89 -3.66
N TYR A 336 14.41 -18.28 -3.77
CA TYR A 336 13.14 -18.95 -4.07
C TYR A 336 12.44 -18.39 -5.32
N ASP A 337 13.15 -17.63 -6.17
CA ASP A 337 12.61 -16.94 -7.34
C ASP A 337 11.49 -15.93 -6.99
N LEU A 338 11.54 -15.39 -5.79
CA LEU A 338 10.58 -14.41 -5.25
C LEU A 338 11.20 -13.03 -5.06
N SER A 339 12.19 -12.67 -5.88
CA SER A 339 12.82 -11.34 -5.86
C SER A 339 11.79 -10.24 -6.01
N THR A 340 11.91 -9.20 -5.18
CA THR A 340 10.94 -8.09 -5.11
C THR A 340 11.63 -6.83 -4.61
N SER A 341 10.97 -5.69 -4.73
CA SER A 341 11.45 -4.44 -4.14
C SER A 341 11.35 -4.45 -2.60
N ALA A 342 12.03 -3.52 -1.95
CA ALA A 342 11.88 -3.31 -0.50
C ALA A 342 10.40 -3.08 -0.11
N SER A 343 9.66 -2.34 -0.92
CA SER A 343 8.22 -2.12 -0.72
C SER A 343 7.40 -3.39 -0.92
N GLY A 344 7.71 -4.16 -1.97
CA GLY A 344 6.99 -5.39 -2.32
C GLY A 344 7.14 -6.49 -1.29
N GLY A 345 8.31 -6.58 -0.65
CA GLY A 345 8.67 -7.61 0.33
C GLY A 345 8.50 -7.22 1.80
N ALA A 346 8.04 -5.99 2.11
CA ALA A 346 7.97 -5.52 3.50
C ALA A 346 7.09 -6.40 4.40
N GLY A 347 6.02 -7.01 3.85
CA GLY A 347 5.21 -7.99 4.60
C GLY A 347 6.01 -9.22 5.02
N TYR A 348 6.90 -9.73 4.15
CA TYR A 348 7.80 -10.82 4.48
C TYR A 348 8.83 -10.41 5.54
N ALA A 349 9.42 -9.23 5.39
CA ALA A 349 10.34 -8.69 6.39
C ALA A 349 9.66 -8.55 7.77
N GLY A 350 8.40 -8.12 7.80
CA GLY A 350 7.58 -8.07 9.01
C GLY A 350 7.42 -9.44 9.68
N LEU A 351 7.20 -10.50 8.90
CA LEU A 351 7.18 -11.88 9.40
C LEU A 351 8.53 -12.26 10.02
N VAL A 352 9.65 -12.08 9.30
CA VAL A 352 10.99 -12.43 9.77
C VAL A 352 11.32 -11.74 11.09
N LYS A 353 11.05 -10.42 11.17
CA LYS A 353 11.30 -9.64 12.40
C LYS A 353 10.36 -10.04 13.54
N SER A 354 9.09 -10.39 13.24
CA SER A 354 8.17 -10.90 14.26
C SER A 354 8.64 -12.21 14.89
N LEU A 355 9.22 -13.11 14.11
CA LEU A 355 9.85 -14.34 14.61
C LEU A 355 11.07 -14.06 15.48
N HIS A 356 11.93 -13.15 15.02
CA HIS A 356 13.13 -12.75 15.75
C HIS A 356 12.79 -12.16 17.14
N TYR A 357 11.85 -11.24 17.19
CA TYR A 357 11.46 -10.56 18.43
C TYR A 357 10.34 -11.28 19.21
N LYS A 358 9.87 -12.44 18.73
CA LYS A 358 8.82 -13.26 19.36
C LYS A 358 7.54 -12.50 19.71
N ASN A 359 7.12 -11.63 18.80
CA ASN A 359 5.93 -10.81 18.98
C ASN A 359 4.77 -11.23 18.06
N CYS A 360 3.66 -10.51 18.09
CA CYS A 360 2.43 -10.80 17.34
C CYS A 360 1.83 -12.19 17.61
N GLY A 361 2.42 -12.98 18.52
CA GLY A 361 1.97 -14.33 18.87
C GLY A 361 2.22 -15.34 17.75
N ILE A 362 3.30 -15.14 16.97
CA ILE A 362 3.75 -16.09 15.97
C ILE A 362 4.58 -17.20 16.61
N ASP A 363 4.39 -18.44 16.15
CA ASP A 363 5.01 -19.66 16.68
C ASP A 363 5.16 -20.75 15.60
N SER A 364 5.60 -21.95 16.00
CA SER A 364 5.80 -23.09 15.11
C SER A 364 4.52 -23.64 14.48
N ASP A 365 3.34 -23.37 15.06
CA ASP A 365 2.04 -23.79 14.52
C ASP A 365 1.43 -22.74 13.60
N SER A 366 2.10 -21.58 13.44
CA SER A 366 1.60 -20.45 12.67
C SER A 366 1.57 -20.79 11.18
N ARG A 367 0.44 -20.42 10.56
CA ARG A 367 0.19 -20.48 9.11
C ARG A 367 0.08 -19.04 8.61
N VAL A 368 1.00 -18.66 7.73
CA VAL A 368 1.15 -17.26 7.33
C VAL A 368 0.75 -17.08 5.88
N LEU A 369 0.00 -15.99 5.60
CA LEU A 369 -0.27 -15.49 4.24
C LEU A 369 0.39 -14.12 4.07
N LEU A 370 1.12 -13.95 2.96
CA LEU A 370 1.77 -12.71 2.55
C LEU A 370 1.36 -12.33 1.13
N PHE A 371 1.66 -11.07 0.77
CA PHE A 371 1.47 -10.54 -0.59
C PHE A 371 2.79 -9.92 -1.06
N LEU A 372 3.39 -10.47 -2.13
CA LEU A 372 4.42 -9.75 -2.88
C LEU A 372 3.71 -8.76 -3.80
N SER A 373 3.72 -7.50 -3.44
CA SER A 373 2.87 -6.50 -4.08
C SER A 373 3.40 -6.01 -5.42
N GLU A 374 4.70 -6.18 -5.68
CA GLU A 374 5.35 -5.74 -6.92
C GLU A 374 6.67 -6.48 -7.16
N GLY A 375 7.21 -6.38 -8.38
CA GLY A 375 8.53 -6.86 -8.77
C GLY A 375 9.68 -6.02 -8.23
N THR A 376 10.87 -6.24 -8.79
CA THR A 376 12.04 -5.41 -8.51
C THR A 376 11.90 -4.02 -9.15
N ALA A 377 12.75 -3.08 -8.77
CA ALA A 377 12.71 -1.73 -9.36
C ALA A 377 13.06 -1.72 -10.86
N ASP A 378 13.73 -2.77 -11.33
CA ASP A 378 14.20 -2.92 -12.70
C ASP A 378 13.17 -3.63 -13.63
N ASP A 379 12.10 -4.20 -13.06
CA ASP A 379 11.01 -4.87 -13.79
C ASP A 379 9.92 -3.82 -14.31
#